data_5a9b9532fc915def5a2d1e02c1a28b51
#
_entry.id   5a9b9532fc915def5a2d1e02c1a28b51
#
_cell.length_a   1.000
_cell.length_b   1.000
_cell.length_c   1.000
_cell.angle_alpha   90.00
_cell.angle_beta   90.00
_cell.angle_gamma   90.00
#
_symmetry.space_group_name_H-M   'P 1'
#
loop_
_entity.id
_entity.type
_entity.pdbx_description
1 polymer ?
#
loop_
_entity_poly.entity_id
_entity_poly.type
_entity_poly.pdbx_seq_one_letter_code
_entity_poly.pdbx_strand_id
1 'polypeptide(L)'
;MTRADCIRELLAEYGNRRARNELELDGRIAEAGAKDPEILRLREENTHLAFDTMKCIMATGDPEACRAMAEDMKRRGQFNNAEIRRRLRQLGLPEDYLELRYRCGICKDTGYVGDAPSRFCECFERALRVRQYEDGSMAGTDEQCFANFDLGRFPEEGGQRAQMKNLRRFCEEYADAFPNTVLPNLILCGGTGVGKTFLLNCIYERVVSRGQSAIRVTAFRMFEAMRRQHFSDGAGELDFDQLLSVPLLLIDDLGSEPMMRNITVEYLFTLLNERIAARRHTVIATNLSEEDLRRVYGERVSSRLLDRSRCAVMKLEGKDLRRL
;
A
#
# COMPACT_ATOMS: atom_id res chain seq x y z
N MET A 1 5.18 5.22 17.75
CA MET A 1 4.32 6.35 17.33
C MET A 1 2.90 6.07 17.78
N THR A 2 2.15 7.03 18.38
CA THR A 2 0.77 6.77 18.81
C THR A 2 -0.18 6.73 17.60
N ARG A 3 -1.36 6.09 17.77
CA ARG A 3 -2.41 6.12 16.71
C ARG A 3 -2.78 7.56 16.30
N ALA A 4 -2.79 8.48 17.26
CA ALA A 4 -3.10 9.89 17.00
C ALA A 4 -2.00 10.57 16.14
N ASP A 5 -0.73 10.21 16.35
CA ASP A 5 0.37 10.70 15.55
C ASP A 5 0.30 10.16 14.13
N CYS A 6 0.02 8.86 13.96
CA CYS A 6 -0.19 8.24 12.64
C CYS A 6 -1.33 8.91 11.87
N ILE A 7 -2.46 9.20 12.53
CA ILE A 7 -3.59 9.90 11.91
C ILE A 7 -3.17 11.29 11.46
N ARG A 8 -2.47 12.06 12.31
CA ARG A 8 -2.03 13.42 12.00
C ARG A 8 -1.11 13.47 10.78
N GLU A 9 -0.10 12.60 10.77
CA GLU A 9 0.85 12.51 9.65
C GLU A 9 0.16 12.07 8.35
N LEU A 10 -0.71 11.08 8.44
CA LEU A 10 -1.43 10.57 7.28
C LEU A 10 -2.40 11.62 6.71
N LEU A 11 -3.08 12.40 7.56
CA LEU A 11 -3.90 13.52 7.11
C LEU A 11 -3.06 14.61 6.42
N ALA A 12 -1.86 14.89 6.93
CA ALA A 12 -0.93 15.81 6.28
C ALA A 12 -0.51 15.29 4.89
N GLU A 13 -0.21 14.00 4.75
CA GLU A 13 0.10 13.38 3.44
C GLU A 13 -1.06 13.47 2.45
N TYR A 14 -2.29 13.21 2.91
CA TYR A 14 -3.49 13.35 2.08
C TYR A 14 -3.69 14.81 1.65
N GLY A 15 -3.46 15.77 2.56
CA GLY A 15 -3.47 17.20 2.26
C GLY A 15 -2.41 17.60 1.22
N ASN A 16 -1.17 17.15 1.39
CA ASN A 16 -0.08 17.40 0.45
C ASN A 16 -0.35 16.79 -0.94
N ARG A 17 -0.97 15.60 -0.97
CA ARG A 17 -1.37 14.94 -2.22
C ARG A 17 -2.42 15.76 -2.98
N ARG A 18 -3.41 16.27 -2.26
CA ARG A 18 -4.43 17.15 -2.86
C ARG A 18 -3.83 18.44 -3.40
N ALA A 19 -3.00 19.12 -2.61
CA ALA A 19 -2.32 20.33 -3.04
C ALA A 19 -1.46 20.10 -4.29
N ARG A 20 -0.73 18.98 -4.36
CA ARG A 20 0.03 18.60 -5.56
C ARG A 20 -0.89 18.37 -6.77
N ASN A 21 -2.00 17.66 -6.58
CA ASN A 21 -2.98 17.40 -7.64
C ASN A 21 -3.61 18.68 -8.18
N GLU A 22 -3.88 19.66 -7.31
CA GLU A 22 -4.36 21.00 -7.68
C GLU A 22 -3.30 21.75 -8.49
N LEU A 23 -2.04 21.74 -8.03
CA LEU A 23 -0.94 22.39 -8.75
C LEU A 23 -0.67 21.76 -10.13
N GLU A 24 -0.76 20.43 -10.22
CA GLU A 24 -0.65 19.71 -11.50
C GLU A 24 -1.81 20.04 -12.43
N LEU A 25 -3.01 20.25 -11.90
CA LEU A 25 -4.16 20.70 -12.69
C LEU A 25 -3.93 22.13 -13.22
N ASP A 26 -3.44 23.05 -12.40
CA ASP A 26 -3.14 24.41 -12.81
C ASP A 26 -2.09 24.43 -13.95
N GLY A 27 -1.07 23.58 -13.85
CA GLY A 27 -0.11 23.39 -14.93
C GLY A 27 -0.74 22.89 -16.24
N ARG A 28 -1.66 21.93 -16.17
CA ARG A 28 -2.39 21.41 -17.34
C ARG A 28 -3.36 22.44 -17.93
N ILE A 29 -3.98 23.26 -17.08
CA ILE A 29 -4.82 24.39 -17.52
C ILE A 29 -3.99 25.42 -18.28
N ALA A 30 -2.84 25.81 -17.73
CA ALA A 30 -1.93 26.75 -18.38
C ALA A 30 -1.42 26.20 -19.72
N GLU A 31 -1.04 24.91 -19.79
CA GLU A 31 -0.60 24.26 -21.03
C GLU A 31 -1.70 24.24 -22.09
N ALA A 32 -2.93 23.83 -21.73
CA ALA A 32 -4.04 23.80 -22.65
C ALA A 32 -4.41 25.21 -23.13
N GLY A 33 -4.41 26.20 -22.22
CA GLY A 33 -4.68 27.59 -22.55
C GLY A 33 -3.63 28.25 -23.45
N ALA A 34 -2.36 27.86 -23.30
CA ALA A 34 -1.30 28.32 -24.21
C ALA A 34 -1.48 27.80 -25.65
N LYS A 35 -2.06 26.59 -25.80
CA LYS A 35 -2.38 25.99 -27.10
C LYS A 35 -3.67 26.53 -27.72
N ASP A 36 -4.69 26.75 -26.88
CA ASP A 36 -6.00 27.29 -27.29
C ASP A 36 -6.58 28.20 -26.18
N PRO A 37 -6.41 29.54 -26.31
CA PRO A 37 -6.89 30.52 -25.31
C PRO A 37 -8.40 30.46 -25.05
N GLU A 38 -9.18 29.98 -25.99
CA GLU A 38 -10.64 29.86 -25.85
C GLU A 38 -11.04 28.88 -24.74
N ILE A 39 -10.20 27.89 -24.46
CA ILE A 39 -10.39 26.95 -23.34
C ILE A 39 -10.40 27.71 -22.01
N LEU A 40 -9.47 28.67 -21.81
CA LEU A 40 -9.42 29.50 -20.60
C LEU A 40 -10.65 30.39 -20.50
N ARG A 41 -11.02 31.05 -21.61
CA ARG A 41 -12.20 31.93 -21.66
C ARG A 41 -13.48 31.17 -21.26
N LEU A 42 -13.69 29.98 -21.80
CA LEU A 42 -14.86 29.15 -21.47
C LEU A 42 -14.86 28.70 -20.00
N ARG A 43 -13.68 28.40 -19.42
CA ARG A 43 -13.55 28.05 -18.02
C ARG A 43 -13.86 29.25 -17.10
N GLU A 44 -13.32 30.43 -17.42
CA GLU A 44 -13.62 31.67 -16.71
C GLU A 44 -15.11 31.99 -16.76
N GLU A 45 -15.73 31.84 -17.94
CA GLU A 45 -17.16 32.03 -18.09
C GLU A 45 -17.96 31.09 -17.19
N ASN A 46 -17.59 29.81 -17.10
CA ASN A 46 -18.23 28.86 -16.19
C ASN A 46 -18.09 29.28 -14.72
N THR A 47 -16.95 29.82 -14.33
CA THR A 47 -16.71 30.31 -12.96
C THR A 47 -17.58 31.53 -12.67
N HIS A 48 -17.67 32.48 -13.60
CA HIS A 48 -18.54 33.66 -13.47
C HIS A 48 -20.02 33.28 -13.41
N LEU A 49 -20.47 32.37 -14.26
CA LEU A 49 -21.85 31.86 -14.25
C LEU A 49 -22.25 31.29 -12.88
N ALA A 50 -21.37 30.50 -12.27
CA ALA A 50 -21.62 29.92 -10.95
C ALA A 50 -21.71 31.02 -9.85
N PHE A 51 -20.78 31.99 -9.89
CA PHE A 51 -20.74 33.08 -8.94
C PHE A 51 -21.96 34.02 -9.07
N ASP A 52 -22.30 34.41 -10.29
CA ASP A 52 -23.44 35.28 -10.58
C ASP A 52 -24.77 34.64 -10.18
N THR A 53 -24.93 33.34 -10.43
CA THR A 53 -26.10 32.58 -10.00
C THR A 53 -26.22 32.54 -8.49
N MET A 54 -25.11 32.25 -7.78
CA MET A 54 -25.09 32.27 -6.31
C MET A 54 -25.44 33.64 -5.73
N LYS A 55 -24.89 34.73 -6.30
CA LYS A 55 -25.15 36.08 -5.88
C LYS A 55 -26.62 36.47 -6.08
N CYS A 56 -27.23 36.05 -7.19
CA CYS A 56 -28.63 36.34 -7.48
C CYS A 56 -29.58 35.54 -6.55
N ILE A 57 -29.30 34.27 -6.29
CA ILE A 57 -30.05 33.44 -5.32
C ILE A 57 -30.04 34.12 -3.93
N MET A 58 -28.92 34.67 -3.52
CA MET A 58 -28.81 35.36 -2.22
C MET A 58 -29.51 36.72 -2.19
N ALA A 59 -29.69 37.39 -3.34
CA ALA A 59 -30.24 38.74 -3.42
C ALA A 59 -31.77 38.80 -3.64
N THR A 60 -32.33 37.87 -4.41
CA THR A 60 -33.72 37.97 -4.86
C THR A 60 -34.74 37.24 -4.00
N GLY A 61 -34.36 36.13 -3.34
CA GLY A 61 -35.27 35.33 -2.52
C GLY A 61 -36.49 34.71 -3.25
N ASP A 62 -36.63 34.99 -4.57
CA ASP A 62 -37.71 34.47 -5.40
C ASP A 62 -37.36 33.08 -5.91
N PRO A 63 -38.13 32.04 -5.51
CA PRO A 63 -37.85 30.64 -5.89
C PRO A 63 -37.96 30.36 -7.40
N GLU A 64 -38.83 31.04 -8.13
CA GLU A 64 -39.02 30.83 -9.59
C GLU A 64 -37.89 31.47 -10.39
N ALA A 65 -37.50 32.68 -10.06
CA ALA A 65 -36.34 33.35 -10.66
C ALA A 65 -35.05 32.59 -10.39
N CYS A 66 -34.85 32.05 -9.17
CA CYS A 66 -33.70 31.22 -8.82
C CYS A 66 -33.64 29.93 -9.63
N ARG A 67 -34.77 29.25 -9.83
CA ARG A 67 -34.83 28.02 -10.67
C ARG A 67 -34.49 28.31 -12.13
N ALA A 68 -35.08 29.36 -12.72
CA ALA A 68 -34.82 29.75 -14.12
C ALA A 68 -33.33 30.06 -14.34
N MET A 69 -32.69 30.78 -13.41
CA MET A 69 -31.26 31.07 -13.48
C MET A 69 -30.37 29.84 -13.31
N ALA A 70 -30.73 28.96 -12.39
CA ALA A 70 -29.99 27.70 -12.20
C ALA A 70 -30.07 26.80 -13.45
N GLU A 71 -31.24 26.77 -14.13
CA GLU A 71 -31.42 26.05 -15.38
C GLU A 71 -30.60 26.66 -16.53
N ASP A 72 -30.59 27.99 -16.65
CA ASP A 72 -29.78 28.67 -17.66
C ASP A 72 -28.28 28.45 -17.42
N MET A 73 -27.81 28.59 -16.18
CA MET A 73 -26.43 28.30 -15.79
C MET A 73 -26.06 26.85 -16.16
N LYS A 74 -26.92 25.88 -15.84
CA LYS A 74 -26.70 24.47 -16.16
C LYS A 74 -26.57 24.25 -17.67
N ARG A 75 -27.45 24.84 -18.46
CA ARG A 75 -27.45 24.74 -19.93
C ARG A 75 -26.17 25.35 -20.53
N ARG A 76 -25.81 26.56 -20.12
CA ARG A 76 -24.59 27.25 -20.61
C ARG A 76 -23.33 26.53 -20.15
N GLY A 77 -23.26 26.08 -18.90
CA GLY A 77 -22.15 25.30 -18.39
C GLY A 77 -21.97 23.96 -19.13
N GLN A 78 -23.08 23.29 -19.47
CA GLN A 78 -23.01 22.07 -20.28
C GLN A 78 -22.49 22.34 -21.69
N PHE A 79 -22.94 23.42 -22.33
CA PHE A 79 -22.45 23.85 -23.64
C PHE A 79 -20.95 24.15 -23.60
N ASN A 80 -20.51 24.99 -22.64
CA ASN A 80 -19.11 25.35 -22.49
C ASN A 80 -18.22 24.12 -22.21
N ASN A 81 -18.67 23.21 -21.36
CA ASN A 81 -17.93 21.97 -21.07
C ASN A 81 -17.84 21.04 -22.30
N ALA A 82 -18.91 20.95 -23.11
CA ALA A 82 -18.87 20.18 -24.34
C ALA A 82 -17.89 20.79 -25.36
N GLU A 83 -17.85 22.12 -25.44
CA GLU A 83 -16.93 22.84 -26.32
C GLU A 83 -15.48 22.70 -25.86
N ILE A 84 -15.20 22.78 -24.55
CA ILE A 84 -13.87 22.51 -23.98
C ILE A 84 -13.42 21.10 -24.35
N ARG A 85 -14.23 20.07 -24.14
CA ARG A 85 -13.91 18.68 -24.52
C ARG A 85 -13.65 18.53 -26.02
N ARG A 86 -14.41 19.19 -26.86
CA ARG A 86 -14.18 19.19 -28.31
C ARG A 86 -12.80 19.77 -28.66
N ARG A 87 -12.43 20.89 -28.04
CA ARG A 87 -11.15 21.56 -28.27
C ARG A 87 -9.97 20.73 -27.73
N LEU A 88 -10.11 20.11 -26.56
CA LEU A 88 -9.10 19.19 -26.05
C LEU A 88 -8.83 18.03 -27.02
N ARG A 89 -9.88 17.43 -27.57
CA ARG A 89 -9.73 16.40 -28.63
C ARG A 89 -9.00 16.90 -29.87
N GLN A 90 -9.26 18.12 -30.30
CA GLN A 90 -8.55 18.74 -31.44
C GLN A 90 -7.07 18.95 -31.16
N LEU A 91 -6.70 19.19 -29.89
CA LEU A 91 -5.32 19.28 -29.45
C LEU A 91 -4.65 17.91 -29.21
N GLY A 92 -5.36 16.80 -29.42
CA GLY A 92 -4.88 15.44 -29.11
C GLY A 92 -4.80 15.13 -27.61
N LEU A 93 -5.52 15.90 -26.78
CA LEU A 93 -5.55 15.74 -25.33
C LEU A 93 -6.80 14.93 -24.91
N PRO A 94 -6.74 14.16 -23.81
CA PRO A 94 -7.90 13.45 -23.25
C PRO A 94 -9.02 14.44 -22.87
N GLU A 95 -10.28 14.01 -22.93
CA GLU A 95 -11.43 14.85 -22.57
C GLU A 95 -11.45 15.26 -21.10
N ASP A 96 -10.87 14.43 -20.23
CA ASP A 96 -10.71 14.62 -18.78
C ASP A 96 -9.39 15.31 -18.40
N TYR A 97 -8.64 15.85 -19.39
CA TYR A 97 -7.32 16.44 -19.18
C TYR A 97 -7.32 17.57 -18.13
N LEU A 98 -8.41 18.32 -18.05
CA LEU A 98 -8.60 19.44 -17.11
C LEU A 98 -9.42 19.05 -15.87
N GLU A 99 -9.47 17.75 -15.53
CA GLU A 99 -10.12 17.25 -14.32
C GLU A 99 -9.08 16.88 -13.26
N LEU A 100 -9.47 16.98 -11.97
CA LEU A 100 -8.62 16.54 -10.86
C LEU A 100 -8.48 15.00 -10.89
N ARG A 101 -7.25 14.52 -10.70
CA ARG A 101 -6.91 13.09 -10.71
C ARG A 101 -6.71 12.58 -9.29
N TYR A 102 -7.72 11.94 -8.74
CA TYR A 102 -7.66 11.41 -7.37
C TYR A 102 -7.14 9.97 -7.35
N ARG A 103 -6.34 9.64 -6.32
CA ARG A 103 -5.96 8.25 -6.02
C ARG A 103 -7.15 7.44 -5.54
N CYS A 104 -8.00 8.04 -4.71
CA CYS A 104 -9.23 7.42 -4.22
C CYS A 104 -10.45 8.16 -4.80
N GLY A 105 -11.20 7.50 -5.66
CA GLY A 105 -12.42 8.06 -6.26
C GLY A 105 -13.56 8.26 -5.24
N ILE A 106 -13.53 7.56 -4.09
CA ILE A 106 -14.57 7.64 -3.07
C ILE A 106 -14.40 8.91 -2.22
N CYS A 107 -13.24 9.07 -1.56
CA CYS A 107 -13.00 10.22 -0.69
C CYS A 107 -12.31 11.39 -1.40
N LYS A 108 -11.94 11.26 -2.66
CA LYS A 108 -11.20 12.28 -3.42
C LYS A 108 -9.97 12.78 -2.66
N ASP A 109 -9.24 11.82 -2.08
CA ASP A 109 -8.03 12.03 -1.28
C ASP A 109 -8.22 12.96 -0.05
N THR A 110 -9.44 13.06 0.50
CA THR A 110 -9.69 13.75 1.78
C THR A 110 -9.41 12.87 2.98
N GLY A 111 -9.46 11.54 2.80
CA GLY A 111 -9.41 10.56 3.89
C GLY A 111 -10.75 10.34 4.59
N TYR A 112 -11.79 11.12 4.30
CA TYR A 112 -13.10 11.07 4.95
C TYR A 112 -14.22 10.78 3.96
N VAL A 113 -15.30 10.15 4.45
CA VAL A 113 -16.54 9.89 3.70
C VAL A 113 -17.76 10.10 4.59
N GLY A 114 -18.89 10.47 3.97
CA GLY A 114 -20.17 10.75 4.62
C GLY A 114 -20.28 12.16 5.18
N ASP A 115 -21.54 12.54 5.50
CA ASP A 115 -21.86 13.80 6.15
C ASP A 115 -21.53 13.74 7.66
N ALA A 116 -21.69 14.82 8.39
CA ALA A 116 -21.38 14.86 9.82
C ALA A 116 -22.25 13.89 10.66
N PRO A 117 -21.66 13.01 11.51
CA PRO A 117 -20.22 12.83 11.72
C PRO A 117 -19.53 12.04 10.59
N SER A 118 -18.53 12.62 9.96
CA SER A 118 -17.76 11.96 8.92
C SER A 118 -16.96 10.78 9.50
N ARG A 119 -16.82 9.71 8.72
CA ARG A 119 -15.98 8.55 9.03
C ARG A 119 -14.76 8.50 8.14
N PHE A 120 -13.73 7.80 8.57
CA PHE A 120 -12.57 7.57 7.70
C PHE A 120 -12.97 6.74 6.47
N CYS A 121 -12.42 7.11 5.33
CA CYS A 121 -12.55 6.32 4.12
C CYS A 121 -11.76 5.00 4.28
N GLU A 122 -12.24 3.94 3.65
CA GLU A 122 -11.54 2.65 3.68
C GLU A 122 -10.08 2.74 3.21
N CYS A 123 -9.79 3.61 2.23
CA CYS A 123 -8.41 3.87 1.79
C CYS A 123 -7.56 4.48 2.91
N PHE A 124 -8.14 5.37 3.73
CA PHE A 124 -7.44 5.98 4.86
C PHE A 124 -7.26 4.99 6.01
N GLU A 125 -8.29 4.22 6.34
CA GLU A 125 -8.19 3.17 7.38
C GLU A 125 -7.15 2.10 7.01
N ARG A 126 -7.07 1.75 5.72
CA ARG A 126 -6.05 0.83 5.22
C ARG A 126 -4.65 1.42 5.39
N ALA A 127 -4.43 2.68 4.97
CA ALA A 127 -3.16 3.36 5.13
C ALA A 127 -2.79 3.56 6.61
N LEU A 128 -3.78 3.84 7.47
CA LEU A 128 -3.57 3.97 8.91
C LEU A 128 -3.15 2.64 9.55
N ARG A 129 -3.79 1.53 9.16
CA ARG A 129 -3.37 0.20 9.60
C ARG A 129 -1.92 -0.08 9.21
N VAL A 130 -1.56 0.14 7.95
CA VAL A 130 -0.18 -0.03 7.48
C VAL A 130 0.78 0.79 8.35
N ARG A 131 0.50 2.08 8.57
CA ARG A 131 1.38 2.97 9.31
C ARG A 131 1.50 2.65 10.81
N GLN A 132 0.44 2.16 11.43
CA GLN A 132 0.48 1.69 12.82
C GLN A 132 1.38 0.48 13.01
N TYR A 133 1.59 -0.31 11.93
CA TYR A 133 2.44 -1.51 11.94
C TYR A 133 3.83 -1.29 11.37
N GLU A 134 4.09 -0.12 10.75
CA GLU A 134 5.43 0.28 10.37
C GLU A 134 6.23 0.57 11.64
N ASP A 135 7.12 -0.37 11.96
CA ASP A 135 8.06 -0.23 13.05
C ASP A 135 9.03 0.93 12.76
N GLY A 136 9.39 1.71 13.76
CA GLY A 136 10.44 2.74 13.64
C GLY A 136 11.81 2.20 13.21
N SER A 137 12.01 0.86 13.16
CA SER A 137 13.17 0.19 12.55
C SER A 137 13.12 0.18 11.01
N MET A 138 12.05 0.67 10.40
CA MET A 138 11.77 0.62 8.96
C MET A 138 12.04 1.93 8.20
N ALA A 139 12.63 2.92 8.86
CA ALA A 139 13.11 4.12 8.19
C ALA A 139 14.09 3.72 7.06
N GLY A 140 13.74 4.03 5.79
CA GLY A 140 14.53 3.69 4.61
C GLY A 140 14.06 2.45 3.83
N THR A 141 12.95 1.81 4.19
CA THR A 141 12.39 0.69 3.40
C THR A 141 11.63 1.17 2.16
N ASP A 142 11.21 2.43 2.09
CA ASP A 142 10.57 3.02 0.91
C ASP A 142 11.46 2.97 -0.34
N GLU A 143 12.78 2.89 -0.16
CA GLU A 143 13.75 2.70 -1.23
C GLU A 143 13.92 1.23 -1.63
N GLN A 144 13.44 0.27 -0.82
CA GLN A 144 13.59 -1.16 -1.06
C GLN A 144 12.40 -1.71 -1.85
N CYS A 145 12.36 -1.36 -3.12
CA CYS A 145 11.38 -1.81 -4.09
C CYS A 145 12.05 -2.56 -5.26
N PHE A 146 11.27 -3.27 -6.08
CA PHE A 146 11.80 -3.99 -7.24
C PHE A 146 12.47 -3.05 -8.26
N ALA A 147 12.03 -1.81 -8.38
CA ALA A 147 12.65 -0.82 -9.27
C ALA A 147 14.09 -0.47 -8.86
N ASN A 148 14.35 -0.43 -7.56
CA ASN A 148 15.66 -0.08 -6.99
C ASN A 148 16.54 -1.31 -6.71
N PHE A 149 16.09 -2.50 -7.14
CA PHE A 149 16.82 -3.75 -6.90
C PHE A 149 18.02 -3.87 -7.84
N ASP A 150 19.20 -3.53 -7.32
CA ASP A 150 20.44 -3.55 -8.08
C ASP A 150 21.07 -4.96 -8.11
N LEU A 151 20.94 -5.65 -9.25
CA LEU A 151 21.58 -6.94 -9.50
C LEU A 151 23.11 -6.84 -9.61
N GLY A 152 23.66 -5.66 -9.89
CA GLY A 152 25.09 -5.43 -9.98
C GLY A 152 25.83 -5.67 -8.67
N ARG A 153 25.15 -5.54 -7.53
CA ARG A 153 25.68 -5.83 -6.19
C ARG A 153 25.98 -7.30 -5.93
N PHE A 154 25.40 -8.21 -6.72
CA PHE A 154 25.59 -9.64 -6.57
C PHE A 154 26.75 -10.13 -7.42
N PRO A 155 27.71 -10.87 -6.85
CA PRO A 155 28.83 -11.42 -7.63
C PRO A 155 28.33 -12.36 -8.74
N GLU A 156 29.03 -12.33 -9.88
CA GLU A 156 28.80 -13.29 -10.97
C GLU A 156 29.36 -14.67 -10.64
N GLU A 157 30.45 -14.68 -9.87
CA GLU A 157 31.08 -15.90 -9.40
C GLU A 157 30.11 -16.78 -8.62
N GLY A 158 30.13 -18.09 -8.90
CA GLY A 158 29.24 -19.06 -8.26
C GLY A 158 27.77 -18.93 -8.66
N GLY A 159 27.41 -18.12 -9.67
CA GLY A 159 26.06 -17.99 -10.17
C GLY A 159 25.10 -17.21 -9.27
N GLN A 160 25.58 -16.51 -8.23
CA GLN A 160 24.76 -15.79 -7.28
C GLN A 160 23.87 -14.73 -7.94
N ARG A 161 24.42 -13.95 -8.93
CA ARG A 161 23.65 -12.96 -9.68
C ARG A 161 22.52 -13.58 -10.50
N ALA A 162 22.81 -14.70 -11.18
CA ALA A 162 21.80 -15.41 -11.97
C ALA A 162 20.69 -15.99 -11.09
N GLN A 163 21.04 -16.59 -9.96
CA GLN A 163 20.09 -17.06 -8.95
C GLN A 163 19.22 -15.91 -8.46
N MET A 164 19.81 -14.79 -8.07
CA MET A 164 19.10 -13.62 -7.55
C MET A 164 18.17 -13.00 -8.60
N LYS A 165 18.57 -12.96 -9.87
CA LYS A 165 17.70 -12.53 -10.98
C LYS A 165 16.43 -13.37 -11.06
N ASN A 166 16.54 -14.68 -10.93
CA ASN A 166 15.39 -15.59 -10.96
C ASN A 166 14.51 -15.44 -9.71
N LEU A 167 15.12 -15.30 -8.53
CA LEU A 167 14.42 -15.10 -7.27
C LEU A 167 13.66 -13.76 -7.27
N ARG A 168 14.31 -12.68 -7.72
CA ARG A 168 13.67 -11.37 -7.88
C ARG A 168 12.44 -11.48 -8.76
N ARG A 169 12.57 -12.09 -9.94
CA ARG A 169 11.45 -12.27 -10.88
C ARG A 169 10.31 -13.06 -10.22
N PHE A 170 10.61 -14.17 -9.56
CA PHE A 170 9.60 -14.96 -8.86
C PHE A 170 8.87 -14.15 -7.79
N CYS A 171 9.61 -13.37 -6.96
CA CYS A 171 9.01 -12.51 -5.93
C CYS A 171 8.14 -11.40 -6.54
N GLU A 172 8.53 -10.86 -7.68
CA GLU A 172 7.77 -9.84 -8.42
C GLU A 172 6.48 -10.45 -8.99
N GLU A 173 6.56 -11.60 -9.64
CA GLU A 173 5.39 -12.36 -10.13
C GLU A 173 4.44 -12.74 -8.99
N TYR A 174 4.97 -13.18 -7.83
CA TYR A 174 4.18 -13.47 -6.64
C TYR A 174 3.42 -12.22 -6.14
N ALA A 175 4.12 -11.10 -6.00
CA ALA A 175 3.51 -9.84 -5.53
C ALA A 175 2.46 -9.30 -6.52
N ASP A 176 2.70 -9.44 -7.82
CA ASP A 176 1.75 -9.02 -8.87
C ASP A 176 0.51 -9.93 -8.94
N ALA A 177 0.67 -11.24 -8.72
CA ALA A 177 -0.43 -12.19 -8.69
C ALA A 177 -1.28 -12.11 -7.41
N PHE A 178 -0.75 -11.56 -6.31
CA PHE A 178 -1.47 -11.48 -5.04
C PHE A 178 -2.82 -10.73 -5.18
N PRO A 179 -3.94 -11.23 -4.64
CA PRO A 179 -4.12 -12.39 -3.74
C PRO A 179 -4.33 -13.76 -4.46
N ASN A 180 -4.20 -13.84 -5.77
CA ASN A 180 -4.49 -15.04 -6.57
C ASN A 180 -3.22 -15.82 -6.94
N THR A 181 -2.29 -15.98 -6.00
CA THR A 181 -1.04 -16.71 -6.20
C THR A 181 -1.28 -18.22 -6.30
N VAL A 182 -0.44 -18.92 -7.07
CA VAL A 182 -0.49 -20.39 -7.18
C VAL A 182 -0.18 -21.05 -5.83
N LEU A 183 0.87 -20.58 -5.15
CA LEU A 183 1.24 -20.99 -3.80
C LEU A 183 1.07 -19.79 -2.86
N PRO A 184 0.22 -19.89 -1.82
CA PRO A 184 -0.05 -18.78 -0.94
C PRO A 184 1.14 -18.41 -0.03
N ASN A 185 2.03 -19.37 0.28
CA ASN A 185 3.14 -19.15 1.19
C ASN A 185 4.48 -19.17 0.46
N LEU A 186 5.42 -18.37 0.97
CA LEU A 186 6.77 -18.27 0.44
C LEU A 186 7.77 -18.21 1.60
N ILE A 187 8.83 -19.03 1.54
CA ILE A 187 9.96 -18.94 2.48
C ILE A 187 11.22 -18.58 1.70
N LEU A 188 11.86 -17.50 2.14
CA LEU A 188 13.19 -17.08 1.70
C LEU A 188 14.21 -17.51 2.75
N CYS A 189 14.92 -18.59 2.51
CA CYS A 189 15.92 -19.13 3.43
C CYS A 189 17.33 -18.94 2.88
N GLY A 190 18.32 -18.70 3.76
CA GLY A 190 19.73 -18.52 3.38
C GLY A 190 20.54 -17.76 4.39
N GLY A 191 21.84 -17.65 4.16
CA GLY A 191 22.78 -16.95 5.05
C GLY A 191 22.45 -15.47 5.29
N THR A 192 23.20 -14.87 6.20
CA THR A 192 23.09 -13.42 6.49
C THR A 192 23.59 -12.60 5.29
N GLY A 193 22.93 -11.46 5.01
CA GLY A 193 23.38 -10.50 4.00
C GLY A 193 23.17 -10.92 2.54
N VAL A 194 22.45 -12.00 2.24
CA VAL A 194 22.21 -12.48 0.87
C VAL A 194 21.01 -11.82 0.16
N GLY A 195 20.31 -10.85 0.78
CA GLY A 195 19.24 -10.07 0.16
C GLY A 195 17.80 -10.50 0.50
N LYS A 196 17.58 -11.42 1.46
CA LYS A 196 16.24 -11.89 1.86
C LYS A 196 15.31 -10.77 2.30
N THR A 197 15.74 -9.95 3.26
CA THR A 197 14.99 -8.81 3.79
C THR A 197 14.65 -7.80 2.68
N PHE A 198 15.56 -7.57 1.74
CA PHE A 198 15.29 -6.67 0.61
C PHE A 198 14.19 -7.22 -0.29
N LEU A 199 14.22 -8.50 -0.65
CA LEU A 199 13.14 -9.14 -1.44
C LEU A 199 11.81 -9.13 -0.70
N LEU A 200 11.82 -9.38 0.62
CA LEU A 200 10.63 -9.31 1.45
C LEU A 200 10.02 -7.91 1.45
N ASN A 201 10.84 -6.87 1.54
CA ASN A 201 10.40 -5.48 1.46
C ASN A 201 9.87 -5.11 0.07
N CYS A 202 10.49 -5.60 -1.01
CA CYS A 202 9.99 -5.41 -2.37
C CYS A 202 8.59 -6.01 -2.55
N ILE A 203 8.34 -7.23 -2.00
CA ILE A 203 7.00 -7.86 -2.03
C ILE A 203 6.00 -6.99 -1.26
N TYR A 204 6.37 -6.55 -0.05
CA TYR A 204 5.52 -5.70 0.79
C TYR A 204 5.14 -4.40 0.07
N GLU A 205 6.14 -3.67 -0.43
CA GLU A 205 5.95 -2.40 -1.15
C GLU A 205 5.00 -2.59 -2.36
N ARG A 206 5.29 -3.60 -3.20
CA ARG A 206 4.50 -3.87 -4.40
C ARG A 206 3.04 -4.21 -4.08
N VAL A 207 2.78 -5.01 -3.05
CA VAL A 207 1.43 -5.40 -2.63
C VAL A 207 0.67 -4.21 -2.05
N VAL A 208 1.32 -3.40 -1.21
CA VAL A 208 0.71 -2.21 -0.58
C VAL A 208 0.47 -1.10 -1.60
N SER A 209 1.42 -0.85 -2.52
CA SER A 209 1.25 0.16 -3.58
C SER A 209 0.06 -0.15 -4.50
N ARG A 210 -0.29 -1.44 -4.68
CA ARG A 210 -1.49 -1.88 -5.39
C ARG A 210 -2.77 -1.81 -4.55
N GLY A 211 -2.72 -1.23 -3.35
CA GLY A 211 -3.86 -1.04 -2.47
C GLY A 211 -4.31 -2.30 -1.72
N GLN A 212 -3.48 -3.34 -1.67
CA GLN A 212 -3.77 -4.55 -0.91
C GLN A 212 -3.29 -4.41 0.54
N SER A 213 -3.93 -5.15 1.46
CA SER A 213 -3.57 -5.12 2.88
C SER A 213 -2.47 -6.13 3.18
N ALA A 214 -1.37 -5.66 3.76
CA ALA A 214 -0.27 -6.48 4.22
C ALA A 214 0.25 -5.96 5.57
N ILE A 215 0.80 -6.86 6.39
CA ILE A 215 1.58 -6.52 7.59
C ILE A 215 2.96 -7.11 7.41
N ARG A 216 4.01 -6.28 7.61
CA ARG A 216 5.37 -6.74 7.76
C ARG A 216 5.79 -6.61 9.22
N VAL A 217 6.36 -7.67 9.76
CA VAL A 217 6.78 -7.75 11.17
C VAL A 217 8.10 -8.50 11.26
N THR A 218 8.95 -8.12 12.23
CA THR A 218 10.09 -8.95 12.60
C THR A 218 9.64 -10.11 13.49
N ALA A 219 10.37 -11.22 13.48
CA ALA A 219 10.08 -12.35 14.37
C ALA A 219 10.04 -11.94 15.84
N PHE A 220 10.90 -11.00 16.25
CA PHE A 220 10.91 -10.46 17.61
C PHE A 220 9.60 -9.74 17.97
N ARG A 221 9.10 -8.86 17.08
CA ARG A 221 7.83 -8.13 17.30
C ARG A 221 6.62 -9.06 17.27
N MET A 222 6.64 -10.06 16.39
CA MET A 222 5.64 -11.12 16.36
C MET A 222 5.62 -11.88 17.71
N PHE A 223 6.80 -12.23 18.25
CA PHE A 223 6.92 -12.86 19.55
C PHE A 223 6.37 -11.98 20.68
N GLU A 224 6.63 -10.68 20.67
CA GLU A 224 6.09 -9.74 21.66
C GLU A 224 4.55 -9.69 21.63
N ALA A 225 3.93 -9.74 20.46
CA ALA A 225 2.48 -9.84 20.32
C ALA A 225 1.95 -11.16 20.89
N MET A 226 2.63 -12.29 20.64
CA MET A 226 2.30 -13.60 21.20
C MET A 226 2.42 -13.61 22.74
N ARG A 227 3.49 -13.02 23.28
CA ARG A 227 3.72 -12.90 24.71
C ARG A 227 2.62 -12.09 25.40
N ARG A 228 2.25 -10.94 24.83
CA ARG A 228 1.16 -10.09 25.34
C ARG A 228 -0.17 -10.84 25.34
N GLN A 229 -0.50 -11.53 24.26
CA GLN A 229 -1.70 -12.37 24.17
C GLN A 229 -1.72 -13.43 25.26
N HIS A 230 -0.57 -14.07 25.54
CA HIS A 230 -0.48 -15.13 26.55
C HIS A 230 -0.68 -14.62 27.97
N PHE A 231 -0.11 -13.45 28.31
CA PHE A 231 -0.15 -12.88 29.65
C PHE A 231 -1.30 -11.88 29.86
N SER A 232 -2.13 -11.64 28.84
CA SER A 232 -3.20 -10.62 28.88
C SER A 232 -2.65 -9.21 29.23
N ASP A 233 -1.44 -8.90 28.82
CA ASP A 233 -0.71 -7.64 29.08
C ASP A 233 -1.23 -6.49 28.19
N GLY A 234 -2.51 -6.14 28.27
CA GLY A 234 -3.06 -4.92 27.69
C GLY A 234 -2.93 -4.75 26.16
N ALA A 235 -3.54 -3.72 25.61
CA ALA A 235 -3.44 -3.40 24.18
C ALA A 235 -2.03 -2.90 23.81
N GLY A 236 -1.36 -3.60 22.89
CA GLY A 236 -0.10 -3.16 22.28
C GLY A 236 -0.32 -2.55 20.91
N GLU A 237 0.75 -2.02 20.29
CA GLU A 237 0.72 -1.50 18.92
C GLU A 237 0.36 -2.58 17.89
N LEU A 238 0.77 -3.82 18.13
CA LEU A 238 0.49 -4.99 17.30
C LEU A 238 -0.26 -6.02 18.14
N ASP A 239 -1.45 -6.40 17.66
CA ASP A 239 -2.28 -7.43 18.26
C ASP A 239 -2.10 -8.77 17.54
N PHE A 240 -2.12 -9.88 18.27
CA PHE A 240 -2.02 -11.21 17.69
C PHE A 240 -3.16 -11.52 16.69
N ASP A 241 -4.37 -11.06 16.98
CA ASP A 241 -5.53 -11.22 16.11
C ASP A 241 -5.35 -10.53 14.75
N GLN A 242 -4.58 -9.46 14.71
CA GLN A 242 -4.25 -8.77 13.46
C GLN A 242 -3.28 -9.59 12.62
N LEU A 243 -2.30 -10.24 13.23
CA LEU A 243 -1.42 -11.19 12.55
C LEU A 243 -2.22 -12.36 11.97
N LEU A 244 -3.24 -12.82 12.69
CA LEU A 244 -4.16 -13.85 12.21
C LEU A 244 -4.99 -13.36 11.03
N SER A 245 -5.49 -12.12 11.07
CA SER A 245 -6.54 -11.64 10.15
C SER A 245 -6.05 -10.98 8.87
N VAL A 246 -4.82 -10.45 8.82
CA VAL A 246 -4.30 -9.75 7.63
C VAL A 246 -4.20 -10.68 6.40
N PRO A 247 -4.59 -10.25 5.18
CA PRO A 247 -4.48 -11.05 3.97
C PRO A 247 -3.05 -11.53 3.67
N LEU A 248 -2.05 -10.65 3.76
CA LEU A 248 -0.63 -10.99 3.61
C LEU A 248 0.15 -10.63 4.88
N LEU A 249 0.80 -11.63 5.48
CA LEU A 249 1.74 -11.45 6.58
C LEU A 249 3.15 -11.71 6.08
N LEU A 250 4.06 -10.76 6.31
CA LEU A 250 5.49 -10.90 6.02
C LEU A 250 6.26 -10.92 7.35
N ILE A 251 6.97 -12.01 7.59
CA ILE A 251 7.76 -12.22 8.80
C ILE A 251 9.23 -12.17 8.43
N ASP A 252 9.95 -11.19 8.97
CA ASP A 252 11.39 -11.03 8.75
C ASP A 252 12.18 -11.65 9.89
N ASP A 253 13.29 -12.28 9.54
CA ASP A 253 14.29 -12.85 10.43
C ASP A 253 13.73 -13.90 11.41
N LEU A 254 12.85 -14.79 10.92
CA LEU A 254 12.35 -15.92 11.72
C LEU A 254 13.52 -16.78 12.21
N GLY A 255 13.55 -17.06 13.51
CA GLY A 255 14.65 -17.74 14.20
C GLY A 255 15.51 -16.80 15.06
N SER A 256 15.24 -15.49 15.03
CA SER A 256 15.91 -14.51 15.90
C SER A 256 15.12 -14.19 17.18
N GLU A 257 13.86 -14.61 17.25
CA GLU A 257 13.00 -14.38 18.40
C GLU A 257 13.42 -15.22 19.63
N PRO A 258 13.11 -14.73 20.84
CA PRO A 258 13.33 -15.50 22.06
C PRO A 258 12.48 -16.78 22.08
N MET A 259 13.09 -17.93 22.40
CA MET A 259 12.38 -19.21 22.55
C MET A 259 11.86 -19.36 23.99
N MET A 260 10.63 -18.94 24.23
CA MET A 260 9.94 -19.16 25.50
C MET A 260 9.10 -20.44 25.45
N ARG A 261 9.30 -21.28 26.48
CA ARG A 261 8.58 -22.55 26.61
C ARG A 261 7.05 -22.30 26.64
N ASN A 262 6.31 -23.08 25.87
CA ASN A 262 4.84 -23.01 25.74
C ASN A 262 4.30 -21.69 25.18
N ILE A 263 5.13 -20.82 24.63
CA ILE A 263 4.69 -19.58 23.96
C ILE A 263 5.11 -19.58 22.51
N THR A 264 6.42 -19.47 22.23
CA THR A 264 6.92 -19.24 20.87
C THR A 264 6.43 -20.30 19.89
N VAL A 265 6.61 -21.57 20.19
CA VAL A 265 6.26 -22.69 19.28
C VAL A 265 4.75 -22.85 19.17
N GLU A 266 4.01 -22.78 20.28
CA GLU A 266 2.56 -22.99 20.26
C GLU A 266 1.81 -21.86 19.56
N TYR A 267 2.19 -20.61 19.81
CA TYR A 267 1.60 -19.47 19.13
C TYR A 267 1.98 -19.40 17.65
N LEU A 268 3.23 -19.72 17.30
CA LEU A 268 3.65 -19.80 15.91
C LEU A 268 2.87 -20.90 15.16
N PHE A 269 2.69 -22.08 15.80
CA PHE A 269 1.86 -23.14 15.25
C PHE A 269 0.42 -22.67 15.03
N THR A 270 -0.19 -22.02 16.03
CA THR A 270 -1.55 -21.47 15.94
C THR A 270 -1.65 -20.47 14.81
N LEU A 271 -0.72 -19.50 14.75
CA LEU A 271 -0.66 -18.49 13.69
C LEU A 271 -0.65 -19.11 12.29
N LEU A 272 0.27 -20.04 12.05
CA LEU A 272 0.39 -20.70 10.75
C LEU A 272 -0.85 -21.54 10.41
N ASN A 273 -1.35 -22.31 11.37
CA ASN A 273 -2.50 -23.20 11.17
C ASN A 273 -3.77 -22.41 10.83
N GLU A 274 -4.09 -21.36 11.61
CA GLU A 274 -5.24 -20.51 11.37
C GLU A 274 -5.14 -19.74 10.04
N ARG A 275 -3.97 -19.24 9.69
CA ARG A 275 -3.76 -18.55 8.42
C ARG A 275 -3.91 -19.51 7.23
N ILE A 276 -3.38 -20.73 7.32
CA ILE A 276 -3.54 -21.78 6.31
C ILE A 276 -5.03 -22.16 6.16
N ALA A 277 -5.75 -22.34 7.27
CA ALA A 277 -7.17 -22.67 7.26
C ALA A 277 -8.02 -21.55 6.61
N ALA A 278 -7.67 -20.30 6.90
CA ALA A 278 -8.31 -19.12 6.31
C ALA A 278 -7.81 -18.76 4.90
N ARG A 279 -6.95 -19.58 4.27
CA ARG A 279 -6.33 -19.35 2.95
C ARG A 279 -5.62 -18.01 2.83
N ARG A 280 -4.97 -17.56 3.90
CA ARG A 280 -4.20 -16.32 3.94
C ARG A 280 -2.75 -16.56 3.55
N HIS A 281 -2.10 -15.54 3.00
CA HIS A 281 -0.74 -15.61 2.49
C HIS A 281 0.28 -15.25 3.56
N THR A 282 1.38 -16.02 3.62
CA THR A 282 2.48 -15.75 4.56
C THR A 282 3.81 -15.84 3.83
N VAL A 283 4.61 -14.77 3.91
CA VAL A 283 5.99 -14.74 3.39
C VAL A 283 6.96 -14.64 4.55
N ILE A 284 7.97 -15.49 4.57
CA ILE A 284 8.92 -15.58 5.68
C ILE A 284 10.34 -15.46 5.14
N ALA A 285 11.14 -14.60 5.77
CA ALA A 285 12.59 -14.59 5.61
C ALA A 285 13.26 -15.20 6.85
N THR A 286 14.20 -16.11 6.66
CA THR A 286 14.89 -16.80 7.74
C THR A 286 16.34 -17.12 7.39
N ASN A 287 17.21 -17.12 8.41
CA ASN A 287 18.57 -17.62 8.31
C ASN A 287 18.67 -19.15 8.55
N LEU A 288 17.59 -19.76 9.00
CA LEU A 288 17.56 -21.20 9.32
C LEU A 288 17.41 -22.03 8.04
N SER A 289 18.11 -23.17 8.01
CA SER A 289 17.86 -24.22 7.01
C SER A 289 16.56 -24.96 7.31
N GLU A 290 16.07 -25.77 6.35
CA GLU A 290 14.92 -26.65 6.58
C GLU A 290 15.13 -27.59 7.77
N GLU A 291 16.35 -28.09 7.97
CA GLU A 291 16.73 -28.95 9.08
C GLU A 291 16.74 -28.15 10.41
N ASP A 292 17.28 -26.93 10.40
CA ASP A 292 17.28 -26.07 11.58
C ASP A 292 15.86 -25.66 11.98
N LEU A 293 14.96 -25.39 11.01
CA LEU A 293 13.56 -25.12 11.31
C LEU A 293 12.89 -26.30 12.03
N ARG A 294 13.18 -27.55 11.64
CA ARG A 294 12.69 -28.74 12.35
C ARG A 294 13.26 -28.86 13.76
N ARG A 295 14.56 -28.57 13.91
CA ARG A 295 15.24 -28.63 15.20
C ARG A 295 14.73 -27.58 16.18
N VAL A 296 14.51 -26.35 15.69
CA VAL A 296 14.12 -25.19 16.54
C VAL A 296 12.63 -25.21 16.89
N TYR A 297 11.77 -25.45 15.89
CA TYR A 297 10.30 -25.33 16.06
C TYR A 297 9.57 -26.68 16.14
N GLY A 298 10.27 -27.78 15.94
CA GLY A 298 9.68 -29.13 15.95
C GLY A 298 8.91 -29.48 14.69
N GLU A 299 8.49 -30.74 14.59
CA GLU A 299 7.85 -31.29 13.39
C GLU A 299 6.50 -30.65 13.08
N ARG A 300 5.72 -30.27 14.11
CA ARG A 300 4.39 -29.70 13.93
C ARG A 300 4.41 -28.36 13.18
N VAL A 301 5.31 -27.47 13.55
CA VAL A 301 5.49 -26.16 12.91
C VAL A 301 6.15 -26.31 11.54
N SER A 302 7.25 -27.07 11.49
CA SER A 302 8.01 -27.22 10.25
C SER A 302 7.21 -27.92 9.14
N SER A 303 6.34 -28.87 9.47
CA SER A 303 5.45 -29.48 8.47
C SER A 303 4.45 -28.49 7.83
N ARG A 304 4.04 -27.44 8.55
CA ARG A 304 3.20 -26.34 8.01
C ARG A 304 4.01 -25.38 7.16
N LEU A 305 5.20 -25.03 7.64
CA LEU A 305 6.11 -24.13 6.92
C LEU A 305 6.60 -24.71 5.60
N LEU A 306 6.90 -26.01 5.59
CA LEU A 306 7.55 -26.71 4.48
C LEU A 306 6.56 -27.52 3.60
N ASP A 307 5.26 -27.33 3.77
CA ASP A 307 4.23 -27.98 2.94
C ASP A 307 4.34 -27.51 1.49
N ARG A 308 4.97 -28.30 0.65
CA ARG A 308 5.24 -27.97 -0.75
C ARG A 308 3.99 -27.86 -1.62
N SER A 309 2.85 -28.32 -1.14
CA SER A 309 1.57 -28.11 -1.83
C SER A 309 1.04 -26.67 -1.66
N ARG A 310 1.57 -25.90 -0.70
CA ARG A 310 1.12 -24.56 -0.33
C ARG A 310 2.24 -23.54 -0.19
N CYS A 311 3.49 -23.96 -0.15
CA CYS A 311 4.63 -23.14 0.14
C CYS A 311 5.75 -23.31 -0.89
N ALA A 312 6.19 -22.21 -1.49
CA ALA A 312 7.44 -22.16 -2.23
C ALA A 312 8.59 -21.91 -1.25
N VAL A 313 9.58 -22.79 -1.25
CA VAL A 313 10.81 -22.61 -0.46
C VAL A 313 11.94 -22.22 -1.40
N MET A 314 12.43 -20.99 -1.24
CA MET A 314 13.49 -20.39 -2.04
C MET A 314 14.77 -20.28 -1.23
N LYS A 315 15.81 -20.99 -1.66
CA LYS A 315 17.10 -20.96 -1.01
C LYS A 315 18.00 -19.91 -1.66
N LEU A 316 18.46 -18.96 -0.87
CA LEU A 316 19.41 -17.92 -1.27
C LEU A 316 20.81 -18.31 -0.82
N GLU A 317 21.68 -18.57 -1.80
CA GLU A 317 23.08 -18.93 -1.55
C GLU A 317 24.00 -17.82 -2.03
N GLY A 318 25.11 -17.59 -1.33
CA GLY A 318 26.12 -16.64 -1.76
C GLY A 318 26.82 -15.90 -0.62
N LYS A 319 27.67 -14.95 -1.01
CA LYS A 319 28.45 -14.12 -0.10
C LYS A 319 27.56 -13.06 0.58
N ASP A 320 27.94 -12.67 1.79
CA ASP A 320 27.30 -11.54 2.52
C ASP A 320 27.63 -10.22 1.80
N LEU A 321 26.60 -9.59 1.21
CA LEU A 321 26.74 -8.32 0.45
C LEU A 321 27.11 -7.11 1.33
N ARG A 322 26.96 -7.23 2.67
CA ARG A 322 27.34 -6.16 3.61
C ARG A 322 28.88 -6.11 3.83
N ARG A 323 29.58 -7.14 3.37
CA ARG A 323 31.03 -7.28 3.49
C ARG A 323 31.78 -7.11 2.16
N LEU A 324 31.05 -6.82 1.09
CA LEU A 324 31.57 -6.48 -0.21
C LEU A 324 31.55 -4.96 -0.41
#